data_be87b8914ddbabf198b8ce09c6db8c8a
#
_entry.id   be87b8914ddbabf198b8ce09c6db8c8a
#
_cell.length_a   1.000
_cell.length_b   1.000
_cell.length_c   1.000
_cell.angle_alpha   90.00
_cell.angle_beta   90.00
_cell.angle_gamma   90.00
#
_symmetry.space_group_name_H-M   'P 1'
#
loop_
_entity.id
_entity.type
_entity.pdbx_description
1 polymer ?
#
loop_
_entity_poly.entity_id
_entity_poly.type
_entity_poly.pdbx_seq_one_letter_code
_entity_poly.pdbx_strand_id
1 'polypeptide(L)'
;MPAAEAARVGGDWYDAFLQRDGAAVVVIGDVVGHDTAAAAAMGQLRSLLRGIAHYSGAGPAEVLHGLDQAIADMHTDTLATAVVARLERADGNGWRRLRWANAGHPPPMVLAPDGQVSVLGGDLGDLMLGVDPTTERAEPVITVVPGEIVLLYSDGLIERRDSTLDEGMARLAMHLKELAGLPLEELCDALLQQMLLGTPQDDVALVAVRLCTERDRYHS
;
A
#
# COMPACT_ATOMS: atom_id res chain seq x y z
N MET A 1 10.98 24.75 32.82
CA MET A 1 9.85 24.24 32.04
C MET A 1 10.43 23.21 31.08
N PRO A 2 10.13 21.92 31.20
CA PRO A 2 10.53 20.97 30.18
C PRO A 2 9.79 21.34 28.88
N ALA A 3 10.53 21.41 27.78
CA ALA A 3 9.94 21.54 26.46
C ALA A 3 9.00 20.34 26.25
N ALA A 4 7.75 20.60 25.90
CA ALA A 4 6.83 19.55 25.47
C ALA A 4 7.52 18.85 24.27
N GLU A 5 7.80 17.58 24.37
CA GLU A 5 8.10 16.76 23.21
C GLU A 5 6.89 16.91 22.29
N ALA A 6 7.13 17.47 21.10
CA ALA A 6 6.12 17.50 20.07
C ALA A 6 5.78 16.03 19.77
N ALA A 7 4.52 15.66 19.95
CA ALA A 7 4.07 14.34 19.58
C ALA A 7 4.34 14.19 18.07
N ARG A 8 5.21 13.24 17.69
CA ARG A 8 5.37 12.83 16.29
C ARG A 8 4.07 12.14 15.91
N VAL A 9 3.41 12.65 14.90
CA VAL A 9 2.22 12.03 14.31
C VAL A 9 2.61 11.66 12.89
N GLY A 10 2.45 10.40 12.54
CA GLY A 10 2.91 9.86 11.28
C GLY A 10 2.17 10.35 10.06
N GLY A 11 2.88 10.31 8.92
CA GLY A 11 2.34 10.54 7.57
C GLY A 11 1.74 9.30 6.92
N ASP A 12 2.11 8.10 7.42
CA ASP A 12 1.64 6.82 6.90
C ASP A 12 0.14 6.61 7.11
N TRP A 13 -0.53 6.11 6.08
CA TRP A 13 -1.91 5.64 6.19
C TRP A 13 -2.16 4.40 5.36
N TYR A 14 -3.18 3.65 5.73
CA TYR A 14 -3.76 2.60 4.89
C TYR A 14 -5.29 2.65 4.94
N ASP A 15 -5.93 2.06 3.93
CA ASP A 15 -7.36 1.86 3.90
C ASP A 15 -7.71 0.58 3.13
N ALA A 16 -8.85 -0.03 3.48
CA ALA A 16 -9.42 -1.15 2.76
C ALA A 16 -10.94 -1.02 2.74
N PHE A 17 -11.53 -1.10 1.54
CA PHE A 17 -12.98 -0.96 1.37
C PHE A 17 -13.46 -1.66 0.11
N LEU A 18 -14.78 -1.80 -0.03
CA LEU A 18 -15.41 -2.34 -1.23
C LEU A 18 -15.97 -1.21 -2.10
N GLN A 19 -15.73 -1.29 -3.39
CA GLN A 19 -16.45 -0.50 -4.38
C GLN A 19 -17.86 -1.07 -4.61
N ARG A 20 -18.73 -0.32 -5.30
CA ARG A 20 -20.13 -0.69 -5.52
C ARG A 20 -20.30 -1.98 -6.32
N ASP A 21 -19.36 -2.31 -7.19
CA ASP A 21 -19.34 -3.55 -7.97
C ASP A 21 -18.84 -4.76 -7.17
N GLY A 22 -18.42 -4.53 -5.91
CA GLY A 22 -17.89 -5.54 -5.00
C GLY A 22 -16.41 -5.84 -5.15
N ALA A 23 -15.67 -5.06 -5.95
CA ALA A 23 -14.21 -5.10 -5.96
C ALA A 23 -13.66 -4.58 -4.63
N ALA A 24 -12.64 -5.24 -4.10
CA ALA A 24 -11.93 -4.76 -2.92
C ALA A 24 -10.80 -3.81 -3.34
N VAL A 25 -10.76 -2.64 -2.71
CA VAL A 25 -9.68 -1.67 -2.88
C VAL A 25 -8.86 -1.64 -1.60
N VAL A 26 -7.55 -1.76 -1.75
CA VAL A 26 -6.56 -1.65 -0.68
C VAL A 26 -5.62 -0.52 -1.04
N VAL A 27 -5.35 0.35 -0.09
CA VAL A 27 -4.53 1.54 -0.27
C VAL A 27 -3.48 1.60 0.82
N ILE A 28 -2.29 2.03 0.46
CA ILE A 28 -1.27 2.48 1.39
C ILE A 28 -0.66 3.76 0.83
N GLY A 29 -0.22 4.66 1.69
CA GLY A 29 0.45 5.88 1.29
C GLY A 29 1.14 6.55 2.46
N ASP A 30 1.92 7.57 2.15
CA ASP A 30 2.65 8.39 3.10
C ASP A 30 2.67 9.85 2.66
N VAL A 31 2.41 10.77 3.58
CA VAL A 31 2.49 12.22 3.38
C VAL A 31 3.84 12.72 3.82
N VAL A 32 4.50 13.48 2.97
CA VAL A 32 5.79 14.10 3.29
C VAL A 32 5.68 15.00 4.52
N GLY A 33 6.39 14.64 5.59
CA GLY A 33 6.42 15.36 6.86
C GLY A 33 5.93 14.52 8.04
N HIS A 34 6.19 14.99 9.26
CA HIS A 34 5.90 14.27 10.50
C HIS A 34 5.30 15.20 11.57
N ASP A 35 4.61 16.24 11.15
CA ASP A 35 3.97 17.20 12.02
C ASP A 35 2.44 17.09 11.98
N THR A 36 1.77 17.93 12.74
CA THR A 36 0.30 17.96 12.79
C THR A 36 -0.33 18.37 11.46
N ALA A 37 0.38 19.11 10.61
CA ALA A 37 -0.09 19.48 9.27
C ALA A 37 -0.07 18.26 8.34
N ALA A 38 1.02 17.48 8.37
CA ALA A 38 1.13 16.21 7.64
C ALA A 38 0.02 15.23 8.05
N ALA A 39 -0.24 15.08 9.36
CA ALA A 39 -1.32 14.22 9.85
C ALA A 39 -2.73 14.69 9.40
N ALA A 40 -2.96 16.00 9.36
CA ALA A 40 -4.22 16.55 8.85
C ALA A 40 -4.37 16.29 7.35
N ALA A 41 -3.30 16.51 6.56
CA ALA A 41 -3.26 16.22 5.13
C ALA A 41 -3.48 14.72 4.85
N MET A 42 -2.84 13.83 5.61
CA MET A 42 -3.03 12.38 5.53
C MET A 42 -4.51 12.00 5.70
N GLY A 43 -5.17 12.48 6.76
CA GLY A 43 -6.59 12.21 6.99
C GLY A 43 -7.49 12.74 5.88
N GLN A 44 -7.14 13.89 5.29
CA GLN A 44 -7.85 14.50 4.16
C GLN A 44 -7.65 13.68 2.88
N LEU A 45 -6.40 13.33 2.51
CA LEU A 45 -6.10 12.55 1.32
C LEU A 45 -6.75 11.16 1.37
N ARG A 46 -6.67 10.47 2.51
CA ARG A 46 -7.34 9.19 2.72
C ARG A 46 -8.84 9.28 2.48
N SER A 47 -9.48 10.31 3.01
CA SER A 47 -10.93 10.51 2.88
C SER A 47 -11.34 10.85 1.45
N LEU A 48 -10.57 11.71 0.77
CA LEU A 48 -10.78 12.06 -0.63
C LEU A 48 -10.60 10.85 -1.55
N LEU A 49 -9.50 10.10 -1.39
CA LEU A 49 -9.23 8.91 -2.18
C LEU A 49 -10.37 7.89 -2.07
N ARG A 50 -10.81 7.60 -0.83
CA ARG A 50 -11.93 6.70 -0.60
C ARG A 50 -13.23 7.21 -1.24
N GLY A 51 -13.50 8.51 -1.14
CA GLY A 51 -14.67 9.14 -1.75
C GLY A 51 -14.64 9.03 -3.28
N ILE A 52 -13.51 9.38 -3.91
CA ILE A 52 -13.30 9.28 -5.35
C ILE A 52 -13.49 7.83 -5.81
N ALA A 53 -12.77 6.88 -5.22
CA ALA A 53 -12.82 5.47 -5.59
C ALA A 53 -14.21 4.87 -5.43
N HIS A 54 -14.92 5.18 -4.34
CA HIS A 54 -16.26 4.63 -4.07
C HIS A 54 -17.32 5.24 -4.99
N TYR A 55 -17.25 6.56 -5.26
CA TYR A 55 -18.24 7.25 -6.07
C TYR A 55 -18.11 6.93 -7.56
N SER A 56 -16.89 7.01 -8.11
CA SER A 56 -16.63 6.80 -9.53
C SER A 56 -16.68 5.31 -9.93
N GLY A 57 -16.29 4.41 -9.03
CA GLY A 57 -16.04 3.01 -9.37
C GLY A 57 -14.81 2.81 -10.27
N ALA A 58 -14.00 3.85 -10.41
CA ALA A 58 -12.83 3.91 -11.27
C ALA A 58 -11.74 2.91 -10.89
N GLY A 59 -10.83 2.67 -11.84
CA GLY A 59 -9.60 1.91 -11.62
C GLY A 59 -8.55 2.70 -10.81
N PRO A 60 -7.49 2.03 -10.35
CA PRO A 60 -6.43 2.62 -9.53
C PRO A 60 -5.79 3.88 -10.12
N ALA A 61 -5.47 3.88 -11.41
CA ALA A 61 -4.82 5.02 -12.07
C ALA A 61 -5.73 6.25 -12.09
N GLU A 62 -7.00 6.08 -12.42
CA GLU A 62 -7.98 7.17 -12.45
C GLU A 62 -8.26 7.71 -11.02
N VAL A 63 -8.25 6.84 -10.01
CA VAL A 63 -8.39 7.25 -8.61
C VAL A 63 -7.23 8.13 -8.16
N LEU A 64 -5.98 7.76 -8.47
CA LEU A 64 -4.80 8.57 -8.16
C LEU A 64 -4.78 9.88 -8.95
N HIS A 65 -5.18 9.86 -10.25
CA HIS A 65 -5.32 11.07 -11.03
C HIS A 65 -6.36 12.04 -10.43
N GLY A 66 -7.53 11.51 -10.03
CA GLY A 66 -8.55 12.32 -9.35
C GLY A 66 -8.06 12.91 -8.02
N LEU A 67 -7.19 12.20 -7.30
CA LEU A 67 -6.58 12.70 -6.08
C LEU A 67 -5.55 13.80 -6.36
N ASP A 68 -4.72 13.68 -7.42
CA ASP A 68 -3.80 14.74 -7.88
C ASP A 68 -4.56 16.03 -8.21
N GLN A 69 -5.67 15.91 -8.96
CA GLN A 69 -6.53 17.06 -9.27
C GLN A 69 -7.09 17.71 -7.99
N ALA A 70 -7.55 16.91 -7.04
CA ALA A 70 -8.09 17.42 -5.78
C ALA A 70 -7.02 18.15 -4.96
N ILE A 71 -5.78 17.66 -4.92
CA ILE A 71 -4.63 18.33 -4.26
C ILE A 71 -4.37 19.69 -4.92
N ALA A 72 -4.33 19.74 -6.25
CA ALA A 72 -4.11 20.96 -7.00
C ALA A 72 -5.21 22.01 -6.75
N ASP A 73 -6.48 21.58 -6.73
CA ASP A 73 -7.63 22.45 -6.48
C ASP A 73 -7.67 23.00 -5.05
N MET A 74 -7.14 22.25 -4.09
CA MET A 74 -7.02 22.72 -2.70
C MET A 74 -5.91 23.76 -2.51
N HIS A 75 -5.04 23.99 -3.51
CA HIS A 75 -3.92 24.93 -3.47
C HIS A 75 -3.01 24.68 -2.25
N THR A 76 -2.75 23.41 -1.94
CA THR A 76 -1.83 23.00 -0.87
C THR A 76 -0.52 22.52 -1.46
N ASP A 77 0.58 22.73 -0.73
CA ASP A 77 1.92 22.20 -1.09
C ASP A 77 2.09 20.75 -0.58
N THR A 78 0.99 19.99 -0.50
CA THR A 78 0.99 18.62 0.02
C THR A 78 1.60 17.68 -1.02
N LEU A 79 2.66 16.98 -0.63
CA LEU A 79 3.25 15.88 -1.39
C LEU A 79 3.00 14.57 -0.67
N ALA A 80 2.69 13.52 -1.42
CA ALA A 80 2.49 12.20 -0.85
C ALA A 80 2.87 11.10 -1.82
N THR A 81 3.21 9.94 -1.29
CA THR A 81 3.29 8.70 -2.04
C THR A 81 2.05 7.85 -1.80
N ALA A 82 1.63 7.07 -2.78
CA ALA A 82 0.53 6.12 -2.59
C ALA A 82 0.55 4.96 -3.59
N VAL A 83 0.06 3.81 -3.14
CA VAL A 83 -0.35 2.70 -3.99
C VAL A 83 -1.83 2.44 -3.79
N VAL A 84 -2.56 2.32 -4.89
CA VAL A 84 -3.93 1.83 -4.92
C VAL A 84 -3.94 0.48 -5.61
N ALA A 85 -4.40 -0.54 -4.92
CA ALA A 85 -4.56 -1.91 -5.44
C ALA A 85 -6.04 -2.28 -5.44
N ARG A 86 -6.56 -2.76 -6.58
CA ARG A 86 -7.95 -3.15 -6.76
C ARG A 86 -8.03 -4.62 -7.12
N LEU A 87 -8.63 -5.40 -6.24
CA LEU A 87 -8.94 -6.81 -6.41
C LEU A 87 -10.37 -6.95 -6.94
N GLU A 88 -10.51 -7.36 -8.19
CA GLU A 88 -11.81 -7.61 -8.79
C GLU A 88 -12.50 -8.82 -8.14
N ARG A 89 -13.80 -8.99 -8.39
CA ARG A 89 -14.52 -10.16 -7.88
C ARG A 89 -13.90 -11.44 -8.43
N ALA A 90 -13.92 -12.48 -7.61
CA ALA A 90 -13.45 -13.79 -8.03
C ALA A 90 -14.31 -14.32 -9.20
N ASP A 91 -13.67 -14.99 -10.14
CA ASP A 91 -14.33 -15.83 -11.13
C ASP A 91 -14.81 -17.16 -10.52
N GLY A 92 -15.37 -18.06 -11.35
CA GLY A 92 -15.86 -19.36 -10.92
C GLY A 92 -14.79 -20.30 -10.36
N ASN A 93 -13.50 -20.01 -10.57
CA ASN A 93 -12.35 -20.74 -10.03
C ASN A 93 -11.77 -20.10 -8.76
N GLY A 94 -12.29 -18.96 -8.35
CA GLY A 94 -11.78 -18.17 -7.24
C GLY A 94 -10.62 -17.23 -7.63
N TRP A 95 -10.24 -17.19 -8.90
CA TRP A 95 -9.18 -16.31 -9.40
C TRP A 95 -9.68 -14.87 -9.46
N ARG A 96 -8.77 -13.91 -9.20
CA ARG A 96 -9.07 -12.50 -9.22
C ARG A 96 -8.08 -11.76 -10.12
N ARG A 97 -8.55 -10.69 -10.75
CA ARG A 97 -7.66 -9.72 -11.36
C ARG A 97 -7.24 -8.72 -10.30
N LEU A 98 -5.95 -8.55 -10.17
CA LEU A 98 -5.34 -7.49 -9.37
C LEU A 98 -4.86 -6.41 -10.33
N ARG A 99 -5.41 -5.21 -10.18
CA ARG A 99 -4.96 -3.98 -10.84
C ARG A 99 -4.33 -3.09 -9.80
N TRP A 100 -3.30 -2.36 -10.17
CA TRP A 100 -2.72 -1.36 -9.25
C TRP A 100 -2.20 -0.16 -10.02
N ALA A 101 -2.05 0.96 -9.32
CA ALA A 101 -1.32 2.14 -9.77
C ALA A 101 -0.48 2.65 -8.61
N ASN A 102 0.66 3.25 -8.94
CA ASN A 102 1.64 3.74 -8.00
C ASN A 102 1.90 5.23 -8.21
N ALA A 103 2.11 5.95 -7.13
CA ALA A 103 2.51 7.35 -7.08
C ALA A 103 3.75 7.50 -6.20
N GLY A 104 4.90 6.96 -6.65
CA GLY A 104 6.18 7.09 -5.95
C GLY A 104 6.33 6.29 -4.66
N HIS A 105 5.43 5.34 -4.38
CA HIS A 105 5.44 4.51 -3.17
C HIS A 105 6.19 3.18 -3.42
N PRO A 106 6.72 2.51 -2.37
CA PRO A 106 7.29 1.18 -2.53
C PRO A 106 6.33 0.21 -3.24
N PRO A 107 6.81 -0.59 -4.22
CA PRO A 107 5.95 -1.44 -5.03
C PRO A 107 5.35 -2.59 -4.22
N PRO A 108 4.09 -2.99 -4.46
CA PRO A 108 3.49 -4.14 -3.82
C PRO A 108 4.24 -5.44 -4.11
N MET A 109 4.12 -6.42 -3.23
CA MET A 109 4.63 -7.76 -3.45
C MET A 109 3.50 -8.79 -3.45
N VAL A 110 3.67 -9.88 -4.21
CA VAL A 110 2.80 -11.05 -4.17
C VAL A 110 3.62 -12.25 -3.74
N LEU A 111 3.17 -12.90 -2.67
CA LEU A 111 3.71 -14.18 -2.21
C LEU A 111 2.79 -15.30 -2.68
N ALA A 112 3.34 -16.21 -3.48
CA ALA A 112 2.65 -17.42 -3.90
C ALA A 112 2.74 -18.53 -2.82
N PRO A 113 1.82 -19.50 -2.80
CA PRO A 113 1.82 -20.59 -1.81
C PRO A 113 3.08 -21.45 -1.82
N ASP A 114 3.79 -21.50 -2.94
CA ASP A 114 5.09 -22.22 -3.09
C ASP A 114 6.30 -21.41 -2.58
N GLY A 115 6.05 -20.21 -2.05
CA GLY A 115 7.08 -19.31 -1.53
C GLY A 115 7.73 -18.41 -2.59
N GLN A 116 7.26 -18.44 -3.85
CA GLN A 116 7.74 -17.47 -4.84
C GLN A 116 7.22 -16.07 -4.49
N VAL A 117 8.13 -15.08 -4.49
CA VAL A 117 7.80 -13.67 -4.29
C VAL A 117 7.98 -12.90 -5.59
N SER A 118 6.97 -12.16 -5.97
CA SER A 118 6.98 -11.26 -7.13
C SER A 118 6.80 -9.82 -6.67
N VAL A 119 7.70 -8.93 -7.07
CA VAL A 119 7.57 -7.47 -6.88
C VAL A 119 6.76 -6.91 -8.03
N LEU A 120 5.69 -6.18 -7.72
CA LEU A 120 4.76 -5.64 -8.73
C LEU A 120 5.17 -4.24 -9.15
N GLY A 121 5.83 -4.14 -10.29
CA GLY A 121 6.38 -2.89 -10.80
C GLY A 121 7.88 -2.81 -10.51
N GLY A 122 8.67 -2.46 -11.50
CA GLY A 122 10.12 -2.54 -11.40
C GLY A 122 10.83 -1.21 -11.31
N ASP A 123 10.22 -0.16 -11.78
CA ASP A 123 10.82 1.15 -11.79
C ASP A 123 10.10 2.06 -10.78
N LEU A 124 10.84 2.54 -9.79
CA LEU A 124 10.47 3.61 -8.86
C LEU A 124 10.31 4.93 -9.64
N GLY A 125 9.47 4.92 -10.68
CA GLY A 125 9.43 6.01 -11.66
C GLY A 125 8.17 6.83 -11.67
N ASP A 126 7.15 6.39 -10.93
CA ASP A 126 5.90 7.15 -10.91
C ASP A 126 6.02 8.37 -9.99
N LEU A 127 5.61 9.52 -10.52
CA LEU A 127 5.69 10.80 -9.82
C LEU A 127 4.81 10.78 -8.56
N MET A 128 5.30 11.36 -7.45
CA MET A 128 4.52 11.55 -6.22
C MET A 128 3.25 12.36 -6.50
N LEU A 129 2.25 12.16 -5.68
CA LEU A 129 1.04 12.99 -5.66
C LEU A 129 1.39 14.43 -5.28
N GLY A 130 0.73 15.39 -5.93
CA GLY A 130 0.90 16.82 -5.69
C GLY A 130 2.03 17.47 -6.47
N VAL A 131 2.83 16.71 -7.25
CA VAL A 131 3.92 17.28 -8.07
C VAL A 131 3.39 17.80 -9.40
N ASP A 132 2.65 16.98 -10.14
CA ASP A 132 2.04 17.36 -11.41
C ASP A 132 0.66 16.71 -11.56
N PRO A 133 -0.43 17.51 -11.51
CA PRO A 133 -1.79 16.98 -11.59
C PRO A 133 -2.14 16.40 -12.97
N THR A 134 -1.29 16.57 -13.98
CA THR A 134 -1.50 16.01 -15.33
C THR A 134 -0.82 14.65 -15.51
N THR A 135 -0.17 14.12 -14.49
CA THR A 135 0.56 12.85 -14.54
C THR A 135 -0.37 11.69 -14.95
N GLU A 136 -0.05 11.06 -16.07
CA GLU A 136 -0.67 9.80 -16.47
C GLU A 136 0.04 8.65 -15.74
N ARG A 137 -0.74 7.72 -15.16
CA ARG A 137 -0.22 6.60 -14.40
C ARG A 137 -0.51 5.27 -15.08
N ALA A 138 0.45 4.36 -15.05
CA ALA A 138 0.24 3.00 -15.50
C ALA A 138 -0.74 2.26 -14.58
N GLU A 139 -1.53 1.37 -15.17
CA GLU A 139 -2.44 0.48 -14.45
C GLU A 139 -2.24 -0.96 -14.92
N PRO A 140 -1.14 -1.61 -14.55
CA PRO A 140 -0.89 -3.00 -14.88
C PRO A 140 -1.92 -3.92 -14.21
N VAL A 141 -2.05 -5.13 -14.79
CA VAL A 141 -3.01 -6.14 -14.35
C VAL A 141 -2.34 -7.51 -14.32
N ILE A 142 -2.51 -8.22 -13.21
CA ILE A 142 -2.15 -9.65 -13.12
C ILE A 142 -3.35 -10.45 -12.66
N THR A 143 -3.27 -11.76 -12.85
CA THR A 143 -4.20 -12.71 -12.22
C THR A 143 -3.57 -13.24 -10.94
N VAL A 144 -4.31 -13.18 -9.85
CA VAL A 144 -3.93 -13.72 -8.55
C VAL A 144 -4.88 -14.86 -8.18
N VAL A 145 -4.35 -15.90 -7.53
CA VAL A 145 -5.07 -17.14 -7.25
C VAL A 145 -5.26 -17.37 -5.74
N PRO A 146 -6.21 -18.22 -5.34
CA PRO A 146 -6.40 -18.56 -3.93
C PRO A 146 -5.11 -19.06 -3.27
N GLY A 147 -4.85 -18.60 -2.06
CA GLY A 147 -3.64 -18.89 -1.28
C GLY A 147 -2.54 -17.84 -1.45
N GLU A 148 -2.53 -17.06 -2.52
CA GLU A 148 -1.60 -15.95 -2.67
C GLU A 148 -1.88 -14.82 -1.67
N ILE A 149 -0.81 -14.12 -1.29
CA ILE A 149 -0.87 -12.95 -0.41
C ILE A 149 -0.37 -11.74 -1.18
N VAL A 150 -1.19 -10.70 -1.23
CA VAL A 150 -0.81 -9.37 -1.71
C VAL A 150 -0.36 -8.55 -0.51
N LEU A 151 0.86 -8.03 -0.55
CA LEU A 151 1.50 -7.24 0.49
C LEU A 151 1.74 -5.82 0.00
N LEU A 152 1.27 -4.84 0.77
CA LEU A 152 1.60 -3.42 0.63
C LEU A 152 2.30 -2.98 1.91
N TYR A 153 3.31 -2.12 1.79
CA TYR A 153 4.14 -1.68 2.93
C TYR A 153 4.73 -0.31 2.67
N SER A 154 4.93 0.48 3.73
CA SER A 154 5.61 1.77 3.64
C SER A 154 7.13 1.61 3.69
N ASP A 155 7.83 2.67 3.32
CA ASP A 155 9.29 2.72 3.28
C ASP A 155 9.92 2.52 4.67
N GLY A 156 9.29 2.97 5.76
CA GLY A 156 9.74 2.73 7.12
C GLY A 156 9.95 1.26 7.47
N LEU A 157 9.32 0.31 6.72
CA LEU A 157 9.58 -1.12 6.88
C LEU A 157 10.91 -1.56 6.26
N ILE A 158 11.34 -0.93 5.17
CA ILE A 158 12.47 -1.36 4.35
C ILE A 158 13.68 -0.43 4.47
N GLU A 159 13.47 0.84 4.80
CA GLU A 159 14.52 1.85 4.90
C GLU A 159 15.42 1.61 6.11
N ARG A 160 16.74 1.71 5.86
CA ARG A 160 17.80 1.71 6.88
C ARG A 160 18.90 2.67 6.49
N ARG A 161 19.55 3.26 7.48
CA ARG A 161 20.67 4.22 7.28
C ARG A 161 21.86 3.64 6.52
N ASP A 162 22.03 2.34 6.58
CA ASP A 162 23.20 1.59 6.07
C ASP A 162 22.91 0.76 4.82
N SER A 163 21.72 0.88 4.25
CA SER A 163 21.32 0.13 3.06
C SER A 163 20.45 0.96 2.11
N THR A 164 20.43 0.58 0.83
CA THR A 164 19.54 1.17 -0.17
C THR A 164 18.11 0.63 -0.03
N LEU A 165 17.13 1.31 -0.62
CA LEU A 165 15.74 0.82 -0.69
C LEU A 165 15.67 -0.53 -1.41
N ASP A 166 16.46 -0.74 -2.48
CA ASP A 166 16.50 -2.01 -3.22
C ASP A 166 16.99 -3.16 -2.33
N GLU A 167 18.02 -2.92 -1.51
CA GLU A 167 18.49 -3.90 -0.54
C GLU A 167 17.44 -4.18 0.53
N GLY A 168 16.71 -3.16 0.95
CA GLY A 168 15.57 -3.27 1.86
C GLY A 168 14.44 -4.12 1.27
N MET A 169 14.06 -3.88 0.02
CA MET A 169 13.07 -4.67 -0.71
C MET A 169 13.51 -6.13 -0.89
N ALA A 170 14.78 -6.35 -1.26
CA ALA A 170 15.32 -7.71 -1.40
C ALA A 170 15.28 -8.47 -0.08
N ARG A 171 15.60 -7.81 1.03
CA ARG A 171 15.53 -8.37 2.38
C ARG A 171 14.09 -8.72 2.77
N LEU A 172 13.13 -7.81 2.50
CA LEU A 172 11.71 -8.04 2.72
C LEU A 172 11.22 -9.26 1.93
N ALA A 173 11.56 -9.36 0.65
CA ALA A 173 11.20 -10.49 -0.21
C ALA A 173 11.79 -11.82 0.29
N MET A 174 13.02 -11.81 0.79
CA MET A 174 13.68 -12.97 1.39
C MET A 174 12.91 -13.45 2.64
N HIS A 175 12.61 -12.57 3.59
CA HIS A 175 11.86 -12.94 4.80
C HIS A 175 10.44 -13.36 4.47
N LEU A 176 9.77 -12.67 3.54
CA LEU A 176 8.43 -13.04 3.10
C LEU A 176 8.39 -14.47 2.54
N LYS A 177 9.40 -14.87 1.78
CA LYS A 177 9.57 -16.23 1.27
C LYS A 177 9.75 -17.26 2.40
N GLU A 178 10.58 -16.96 3.40
CA GLU A 178 10.84 -17.85 4.54
C GLU A 178 9.60 -18.07 5.40
N LEU A 179 8.70 -17.10 5.45
CA LEU A 179 7.46 -17.12 6.22
C LEU A 179 6.26 -17.68 5.42
N ALA A 180 6.47 -18.12 4.19
CA ALA A 180 5.41 -18.72 3.38
C ALA A 180 4.77 -19.90 4.11
N GLY A 181 3.45 -19.95 4.09
CA GLY A 181 2.69 -21.02 4.75
C GLY A 181 2.22 -20.72 6.18
N LEU A 182 2.72 -19.67 6.83
CA LEU A 182 2.18 -19.22 8.11
C LEU A 182 0.76 -18.65 7.96
N PRO A 183 -0.05 -18.71 9.02
CA PRO A 183 -1.26 -17.90 9.14
C PRO A 183 -0.93 -16.42 8.89
N LEU A 184 -1.88 -15.66 8.30
CA LEU A 184 -1.61 -14.29 7.84
C LEU A 184 -1.15 -13.36 8.97
N GLU A 185 -1.76 -13.47 10.13
CA GLU A 185 -1.43 -12.68 11.31
C GLU A 185 -0.02 -13.01 11.82
N GLU A 186 0.30 -14.30 11.96
CA GLU A 186 1.63 -14.76 12.38
C GLU A 186 2.73 -14.35 11.36
N LEU A 187 2.41 -14.37 10.06
CA LEU A 187 3.30 -13.91 9.00
C LEU A 187 3.61 -12.43 9.17
N CYS A 188 2.58 -11.58 9.37
CA CYS A 188 2.77 -10.14 9.56
C CYS A 188 3.61 -9.85 10.81
N ASP A 189 3.31 -10.50 11.93
CA ASP A 189 4.05 -10.31 13.18
C ASP A 189 5.52 -10.73 13.05
N ALA A 190 5.77 -11.90 12.47
CA ALA A 190 7.12 -12.40 12.25
C ALA A 190 7.91 -11.50 11.28
N LEU A 191 7.24 -11.01 10.21
CA LEU A 191 7.85 -10.10 9.25
C LEU A 191 8.27 -8.78 9.91
N LEU A 192 7.38 -8.18 10.70
CA LEU A 192 7.69 -6.98 11.47
C LEU A 192 8.87 -7.21 12.42
N GLN A 193 8.90 -8.34 13.15
CA GLN A 193 10.01 -8.68 14.06
C GLN A 193 11.34 -8.83 13.33
N GLN A 194 11.36 -9.40 12.13
CA GLN A 194 12.58 -9.62 11.36
C GLN A 194 13.06 -8.35 10.64
N MET A 195 12.13 -7.49 10.22
CA MET A 195 12.46 -6.27 9.51
C MET A 195 12.83 -5.13 10.44
N LEU A 196 12.19 -5.00 11.61
CA LEU A 196 12.38 -3.90 12.56
C LEU A 196 13.44 -4.29 13.61
N LEU A 197 14.72 -4.08 13.26
CA LEU A 197 15.83 -4.24 14.20
C LEU A 197 16.07 -2.93 14.95
N GLY A 198 15.52 -2.82 16.16
CA GLY A 198 15.64 -1.62 17.00
C GLY A 198 14.41 -0.70 16.89
N THR A 199 14.59 0.59 17.21
CA THR A 199 13.50 1.57 17.10
C THR A 199 13.40 2.04 15.65
N PRO A 200 12.25 1.90 15.01
CA PRO A 200 12.03 2.45 13.66
C PRO A 200 12.34 3.94 13.63
N GLN A 201 12.87 4.42 12.52
CA GLN A 201 13.19 5.84 12.34
C GLN A 201 11.99 6.62 11.80
N ASP A 202 11.10 5.92 11.13
CA ASP A 202 9.86 6.44 10.58
C ASP A 202 8.69 5.53 10.95
N ASP A 203 7.48 5.98 10.65
CA ASP A 203 6.29 5.17 10.80
C ASP A 203 6.35 3.94 9.91
N VAL A 204 5.69 2.88 10.33
CA VAL A 204 5.65 1.63 9.61
C VAL A 204 4.20 1.21 9.40
N ALA A 205 3.81 1.12 8.16
CA ALA A 205 2.53 0.56 7.76
C ALA A 205 2.73 -0.72 6.94
N LEU A 206 1.91 -1.72 7.22
CA LEU A 206 1.89 -3.01 6.53
C LEU A 206 0.44 -3.46 6.33
N VAL A 207 0.10 -3.82 5.11
CA VAL A 207 -1.21 -4.38 4.78
C VAL A 207 -1.01 -5.66 4.00
N ALA A 208 -1.57 -6.76 4.49
CA ALA A 208 -1.51 -8.05 3.83
C ALA A 208 -2.93 -8.58 3.55
N VAL A 209 -3.17 -9.05 2.34
CA VAL A 209 -4.45 -9.62 1.92
C VAL A 209 -4.21 -11.03 1.37
N ARG A 210 -4.70 -12.06 2.08
CA ARG A 210 -4.69 -13.42 1.57
C ARG A 210 -5.93 -13.69 0.73
N LEU A 211 -5.75 -14.22 -0.45
CA LEU A 211 -6.83 -14.62 -1.31
C LEU A 211 -7.40 -15.96 -0.85
N CYS A 212 -8.67 -15.97 -0.47
CA CYS A 212 -9.38 -17.17 -0.01
C CYS A 212 -10.32 -17.69 -1.09
N THR A 213 -10.56 -18.99 -1.08
CA THR A 213 -11.65 -19.60 -1.84
C THR A 213 -13.00 -19.25 -1.19
N GLU A 214 -14.12 -19.43 -1.90
CA GLU A 214 -15.45 -19.25 -1.29
C GLU A 214 -15.70 -20.23 -0.12
N ARG A 215 -15.02 -21.38 -0.10
CA ARG A 215 -15.15 -22.39 0.97
C ARG A 215 -14.48 -21.95 2.27
N ASP A 216 -13.44 -21.13 2.21
CA ASP A 216 -12.69 -20.68 3.39
C ASP A 216 -13.47 -19.66 4.23
N ARG A 217 -14.52 -19.02 3.65
CA ARG A 217 -15.36 -18.01 4.32
C ARG A 217 -16.23 -18.54 5.46
N TYR A 218 -16.42 -19.86 5.56
CA TYR A 218 -17.32 -20.48 6.53
C TYR A 218 -16.59 -21.16 7.68
N HIS A 219 -15.26 -21.03 7.78
CA HIS A 219 -14.43 -21.69 8.79
C HIS A 219 -13.54 -20.73 9.60
N SER A 220 -13.83 -19.43 9.57
CA SER A 220 -13.13 -18.39 10.34
C SER A 220 -14.00 -17.87 11.47
#